data_0495764e0c3def735482f9300cf8036e
#
_entry.id   0495764e0c3def735482f9300cf8036e
#
_cell.length_a   1.000
_cell.length_b   1.000
_cell.length_c   1.000
_cell.angle_alpha   90.00
_cell.angle_beta   90.00
_cell.angle_gamma   90.00
#
_symmetry.space_group_name_H-M   'P 1'
#
loop_
_entity.id
_entity.type
_entity.pdbx_description
1 polymer ?
#
loop_
_entity_poly.entity_id
_entity_poly.type
_entity_poly.pdbx_seq_one_letter_code
_entity_poly.pdbx_strand_id
1 'polypeptide(L)'
;MQKSIFSLCILLISFVQSSWAQSYVVSGIEKTDKEGMQYEVLGKMGKNYWVYKKNGAVSTIAQYNDQMQLVKQNDLTFLPSQVQQIEFVKRADQLFAFYQFQNNKTVYAALATLNIDGQLNGEPIILDTAQNIRPGSRVKIFNLIESDDHQKILMFSVNTSNPASIKIKTAVWKKCYEY
;
A
#
# COMPACT_ATOMS: atom_id res chain seq x y z
N MET A 1 62.88 2.94 -20.76
CA MET A 1 62.43 2.47 -19.43
C MET A 1 61.47 3.44 -18.74
N GLN A 2 61.69 4.75 -18.78
CA GLN A 2 60.83 5.76 -18.08
C GLN A 2 59.38 5.79 -18.59
N LYS A 3 59.13 5.61 -19.89
CA LYS A 3 57.77 5.58 -20.46
C LYS A 3 56.95 4.35 -20.08
N SER A 4 57.62 3.19 -19.86
CA SER A 4 56.94 1.97 -19.39
C SER A 4 56.46 2.03 -17.93
N ILE A 5 57.24 2.72 -17.09
CA ILE A 5 56.89 2.88 -15.68
C ILE A 5 55.66 3.81 -15.53
N PHE A 6 55.61 4.89 -16.34
CA PHE A 6 54.49 5.82 -16.34
C PHE A 6 53.18 5.15 -16.81
N SER A 7 53.27 4.30 -17.83
CA SER A 7 52.11 3.55 -18.32
C SER A 7 51.61 2.53 -17.28
N LEU A 8 52.50 1.90 -16.54
CA LEU A 8 52.14 0.97 -15.45
C LEU A 8 51.46 1.66 -14.27
N CYS A 9 51.92 2.87 -13.92
CA CYS A 9 51.28 3.67 -12.85
C CYS A 9 49.86 4.12 -13.21
N ILE A 10 49.62 4.51 -14.48
CA ILE A 10 48.28 4.89 -14.93
C ILE A 10 47.34 3.67 -14.90
N LEU A 11 47.83 2.49 -15.25
CA LEU A 11 47.04 1.26 -15.21
C LEU A 11 46.66 0.88 -13.77
N LEU A 12 47.55 1.10 -12.81
CA LEU A 12 47.32 0.82 -11.40
C LEU A 12 46.28 1.79 -10.77
N ILE A 13 46.28 3.05 -11.19
CA ILE A 13 45.32 4.06 -10.70
C ILE A 13 43.90 3.79 -11.18
N SER A 14 43.73 3.18 -12.37
CA SER A 14 42.37 2.85 -12.87
C SER A 14 41.69 1.69 -12.13
N PHE A 15 42.42 0.93 -11.32
CA PHE A 15 41.84 -0.14 -10.48
C PHE A 15 41.31 0.32 -9.11
N VAL A 16 41.56 1.55 -8.71
CA VAL A 16 40.97 2.11 -7.49
C VAL A 16 39.58 2.68 -7.81
N GLN A 17 38.71 1.87 -8.38
CA GLN A 17 37.31 2.16 -8.43
C GLN A 17 36.79 1.94 -7.03
N SER A 18 36.41 3.02 -6.35
CA SER A 18 35.69 2.95 -5.09
C SER A 18 34.41 2.14 -5.33
N SER A 19 34.43 0.86 -4.96
CA SER A 19 33.19 0.10 -4.88
C SER A 19 32.34 0.75 -3.80
N TRP A 20 31.34 1.49 -4.20
CA TRP A 20 30.31 1.97 -3.29
C TRP A 20 29.57 0.73 -2.81
N ALA A 21 30.00 0.22 -1.66
CA ALA A 21 29.29 -0.87 -1.00
C ALA A 21 27.90 -0.37 -0.68
N GLN A 22 26.89 -1.06 -1.19
CA GLN A 22 25.50 -0.78 -0.81
C GLN A 22 25.37 -1.05 0.68
N SER A 23 24.99 -0.04 1.44
CA SER A 23 24.69 -0.21 2.85
C SER A 23 23.28 -0.78 2.98
N TYR A 24 23.15 -1.90 3.69
CA TYR A 24 21.85 -2.45 4.04
C TYR A 24 21.46 -1.95 5.42
N VAL A 25 20.24 -1.43 5.51
CA VAL A 25 19.62 -1.11 6.79
C VAL A 25 18.51 -2.13 7.02
N VAL A 26 18.57 -2.86 8.11
CA VAL A 26 17.61 -3.91 8.45
C VAL A 26 16.89 -3.52 9.74
N SER A 27 15.56 -3.66 9.74
CA SER A 27 14.79 -3.51 10.98
C SER A 27 15.12 -4.62 11.97
N GLY A 28 15.09 -4.30 13.26
CA GLY A 28 15.12 -5.31 14.31
C GLY A 28 13.88 -6.22 14.26
N ILE A 29 13.99 -7.40 14.85
CA ILE A 29 12.83 -8.28 15.03
C ILE A 29 11.87 -7.63 16.01
N GLU A 30 10.65 -7.39 15.58
CA GLU A 30 9.59 -6.85 16.43
C GLU A 30 8.89 -7.99 17.19
N LYS A 31 8.59 -7.77 18.47
CA LYS A 31 7.89 -8.77 19.31
C LYS A 31 6.49 -9.11 18.79
N THR A 32 5.91 -8.23 17.99
CA THR A 32 4.58 -8.41 17.36
C THR A 32 4.62 -9.23 16.09
N ASP A 33 5.80 -9.41 15.49
CA ASP A 33 5.95 -10.17 14.26
C ASP A 33 5.77 -11.65 14.56
N LYS A 34 4.78 -12.26 13.91
CA LYS A 34 4.44 -13.68 14.07
C LYS A 34 4.55 -14.38 12.73
N GLU A 35 4.81 -15.67 12.80
CA GLU A 35 4.77 -16.54 11.63
C GLU A 35 3.40 -16.44 10.92
N GLY A 36 3.42 -16.30 9.58
CA GLY A 36 2.21 -16.13 8.77
C GLY A 36 1.67 -14.70 8.68
N MET A 37 2.37 -13.70 9.23
CA MET A 37 2.02 -12.30 9.04
C MET A 37 2.20 -11.89 7.58
N GLN A 38 1.23 -11.16 7.05
CA GLN A 38 1.30 -10.57 5.71
C GLN A 38 1.78 -9.12 5.81
N TYR A 39 2.65 -8.73 4.87
CA TYR A 39 3.24 -7.39 4.80
C TYR A 39 3.05 -6.80 3.41
N GLU A 40 2.79 -5.52 3.36
CA GLU A 40 2.80 -4.72 2.14
C GLU A 40 3.53 -3.41 2.39
N VAL A 41 4.60 -3.16 1.61
CA VAL A 41 5.35 -1.90 1.70
C VAL A 41 4.64 -0.86 0.85
N LEU A 42 4.06 0.14 1.50
CA LEU A 42 3.30 1.22 0.86
C LEU A 42 4.21 2.34 0.32
N GLY A 43 5.50 2.30 0.67
CA GLY A 43 6.50 3.28 0.27
C GLY A 43 6.71 4.39 1.28
N LYS A 44 7.46 5.42 0.88
CA LYS A 44 7.79 6.57 1.73
C LYS A 44 6.69 7.62 1.66
N MET A 45 6.23 8.09 2.81
CA MET A 45 5.29 9.20 2.94
C MET A 45 5.78 10.13 4.06
N GLY A 46 5.99 11.39 3.74
CA GLY A 46 6.72 12.30 4.61
C GLY A 46 8.15 11.83 4.84
N LYS A 47 8.54 11.67 6.10
CA LYS A 47 9.89 11.22 6.50
C LYS A 47 9.99 9.70 6.71
N ASN A 48 8.86 8.98 6.73
CA ASN A 48 8.81 7.58 7.13
C ASN A 48 8.41 6.65 5.99
N TYR A 49 8.90 5.42 6.04
CA TYR A 49 8.41 4.29 5.24
C TYR A 49 7.18 3.70 5.91
N TRP A 50 6.15 3.44 5.13
CA TRP A 50 4.89 2.91 5.60
C TRP A 50 4.75 1.46 5.20
N VAL A 51 4.36 0.64 6.16
CA VAL A 51 4.17 -0.79 5.97
C VAL A 51 2.81 -1.19 6.55
N TYR A 52 1.98 -1.78 5.72
CA TYR A 52 0.78 -2.45 6.17
C TYR A 52 1.15 -3.84 6.66
N LYS A 53 0.62 -4.23 7.81
CA LYS A 53 0.81 -5.54 8.42
C LYS A 53 -0.54 -6.15 8.73
N LYS A 54 -0.73 -7.42 8.42
CA LYS A 54 -1.94 -8.18 8.76
C LYS A 54 -1.57 -9.48 9.46
N ASN A 55 -2.08 -9.66 10.67
CA ASN A 55 -1.92 -10.85 11.47
C ASN A 55 -3.31 -11.38 11.87
N GLY A 56 -3.81 -12.37 11.14
CA GLY A 56 -5.17 -12.86 11.33
C GLY A 56 -6.21 -11.77 11.09
N ALA A 57 -6.95 -11.40 12.13
CA ALA A 57 -7.97 -10.33 12.08
C ALA A 57 -7.43 -8.93 12.37
N VAL A 58 -6.20 -8.82 12.89
CA VAL A 58 -5.60 -7.53 13.23
C VAL A 58 -4.85 -6.99 12.02
N SER A 59 -5.17 -5.76 11.66
CA SER A 59 -4.52 -5.00 10.58
C SER A 59 -3.91 -3.73 11.17
N THR A 60 -2.66 -3.44 10.82
CA THR A 60 -1.94 -2.29 11.36
C THR A 60 -1.19 -1.54 10.26
N ILE A 61 -0.95 -0.25 10.46
CA ILE A 61 0.01 0.54 9.70
C ILE A 61 1.19 0.86 10.61
N ALA A 62 2.37 0.43 10.19
CA ALA A 62 3.64 0.71 10.85
C ALA A 62 4.45 1.73 10.04
N GLN A 63 5.08 2.65 10.73
CA GLN A 63 5.94 3.69 10.15
C GLN A 63 7.38 3.49 10.64
N TYR A 64 8.32 3.48 9.70
CA TYR A 64 9.74 3.30 9.96
C TYR A 64 10.53 4.50 9.47
N ASN A 65 11.55 4.90 10.22
CA ASN A 65 12.50 5.93 9.79
C ASN A 65 13.50 5.41 8.74
N ASP A 66 14.40 6.25 8.28
CA ASP A 66 15.45 5.89 7.30
C ASP A 66 16.46 4.84 7.85
N GLN A 67 16.52 4.63 9.17
CA GLN A 67 17.29 3.59 9.85
C GLN A 67 16.46 2.30 10.06
N MET A 68 15.28 2.19 9.45
CA MET A 68 14.34 1.06 9.60
C MET A 68 13.96 0.77 11.06
N GLN A 69 13.97 1.79 11.91
CA GLN A 69 13.46 1.70 13.27
C GLN A 69 11.97 2.04 13.27
N LEU A 70 11.19 1.26 14.01
CA LEU A 70 9.76 1.52 14.19
C LEU A 70 9.57 2.85 14.92
N VAL A 71 8.90 3.80 14.26
CA VAL A 71 8.57 5.11 14.81
C VAL A 71 7.18 5.11 15.43
N LYS A 72 6.22 4.51 14.71
CA LYS A 72 4.82 4.50 15.10
C LYS A 72 4.10 3.29 14.51
N GLN A 73 3.12 2.79 15.23
CA GLN A 73 2.21 1.76 14.75
C GLN A 73 0.78 2.10 15.18
N ASN A 74 -0.17 2.00 14.26
CA ASN A 74 -1.58 2.22 14.53
C ASN A 74 -2.40 1.02 14.04
N ASP A 75 -3.29 0.54 14.88
CA ASP A 75 -4.25 -0.49 14.50
C ASP A 75 -5.37 0.13 13.67
N LEU A 76 -5.75 -0.55 12.60
CA LEU A 76 -6.83 -0.14 11.70
C LEU A 76 -8.17 -0.64 12.25
N THR A 77 -8.58 -0.10 13.41
CA THR A 77 -9.78 -0.54 14.15
C THR A 77 -11.09 -0.26 13.42
N PHE A 78 -11.08 0.61 12.42
CA PHE A 78 -12.24 0.89 11.57
C PHE A 78 -12.54 -0.25 10.57
N LEU A 79 -11.59 -1.16 10.34
CA LEU A 79 -11.79 -2.27 9.43
C LEU A 79 -12.72 -3.32 10.07
N PRO A 80 -13.74 -3.79 9.34
CA PRO A 80 -14.55 -4.92 9.79
C PRO A 80 -13.71 -6.19 9.96
N SER A 81 -14.13 -7.10 10.83
CA SER A 81 -13.43 -8.36 11.09
C SER A 81 -13.27 -9.27 9.86
N GLN A 82 -14.13 -9.11 8.87
CA GLN A 82 -14.15 -9.93 7.64
C GLN A 82 -13.79 -9.14 6.39
N VAL A 83 -12.70 -8.35 6.46
CA VAL A 83 -12.15 -7.71 5.27
C VAL A 83 -11.63 -8.78 4.33
N GLN A 84 -12.20 -8.82 3.12
CA GLN A 84 -11.83 -9.75 2.06
C GLN A 84 -10.61 -9.26 1.29
N GLN A 85 -10.52 -7.95 1.08
CA GLN A 85 -9.44 -7.29 0.37
C GLN A 85 -9.27 -5.86 0.87
N ILE A 86 -8.04 -5.39 0.84
CA ILE A 86 -7.67 -4.00 1.07
C ILE A 86 -6.61 -3.60 0.05
N GLU A 87 -6.71 -2.41 -0.48
CA GLU A 87 -5.75 -1.80 -1.40
C GLU A 87 -5.47 -0.37 -0.93
N PHE A 88 -4.21 0.03 -1.01
CA PHE A 88 -3.80 1.35 -0.56
C PHE A 88 -3.38 2.23 -1.73
N VAL A 89 -3.84 3.46 -1.73
CA VAL A 89 -3.40 4.48 -2.68
C VAL A 89 -2.85 5.66 -1.91
N LYS A 90 -1.58 5.97 -2.18
CA LYS A 90 -0.87 7.06 -1.53
C LYS A 90 -1.05 8.37 -2.31
N ARG A 91 -1.31 9.45 -1.58
CA ARG A 91 -1.33 10.81 -2.10
C ARG A 91 -0.64 11.72 -1.09
N ALA A 92 0.24 12.58 -1.56
CA ALA A 92 0.95 13.59 -0.77
C ALA A 92 1.10 13.23 0.73
N ASP A 93 0.17 13.66 1.56
CA ASP A 93 0.10 13.52 3.00
C ASP A 93 -1.06 12.63 3.50
N GLN A 94 -1.74 11.93 2.59
CA GLN A 94 -2.87 11.06 2.90
C GLN A 94 -2.67 9.67 2.30
N LEU A 95 -3.16 8.66 3.02
CA LEU A 95 -3.24 7.29 2.57
C LEU A 95 -4.71 6.89 2.47
N PHE A 96 -5.14 6.54 1.28
CA PHE A 96 -6.48 6.02 1.04
C PHE A 96 -6.46 4.50 1.15
N ALA A 97 -7.29 3.95 2.02
CA ALA A 97 -7.51 2.53 2.18
C ALA A 97 -8.86 2.16 1.55
N PHE A 98 -8.81 1.55 0.38
CA PHE A 98 -9.98 0.96 -0.27
C PHE A 98 -10.10 -0.49 0.19
N TYR A 99 -11.24 -0.87 0.74
CA TYR A 99 -11.43 -2.23 1.22
C TYR A 99 -12.81 -2.76 0.87
N GLN A 100 -12.88 -4.07 0.69
CA GLN A 100 -14.16 -4.75 0.56
C GLN A 100 -14.37 -5.73 1.70
N PHE A 101 -15.58 -5.78 2.17
CA PHE A 101 -16.02 -6.71 3.21
C PHE A 101 -17.42 -7.23 2.90
N GLN A 102 -17.72 -8.42 3.41
CA GLN A 102 -19.03 -9.02 3.23
C GLN A 102 -19.82 -8.98 4.54
N ASN A 103 -21.08 -8.58 4.43
CA ASN A 103 -22.06 -8.76 5.48
C ASN A 103 -23.27 -9.49 4.88
N ASN A 104 -23.53 -10.69 5.39
CA ASN A 104 -24.53 -11.61 4.82
C ASN A 104 -24.29 -11.88 3.32
N LYS A 105 -25.28 -11.54 2.48
CA LYS A 105 -25.25 -11.71 1.00
C LYS A 105 -24.81 -10.44 0.25
N THR A 106 -24.35 -9.43 0.97
CA THR A 106 -23.94 -8.15 0.37
C THR A 106 -22.46 -7.93 0.60
N VAL A 107 -21.73 -7.63 -0.47
CA VAL A 107 -20.35 -7.15 -0.40
C VAL A 107 -20.35 -5.63 -0.55
N TYR A 108 -19.66 -4.98 0.33
CA TYR A 108 -19.51 -3.53 0.41
C TYR A 108 -18.11 -3.14 -0.05
N ALA A 109 -18.00 -2.13 -0.89
CA ALA A 109 -16.76 -1.42 -1.16
C ALA A 109 -16.75 -0.15 -0.32
N ALA A 110 -15.69 0.05 0.44
CA ALA A 110 -15.55 1.18 1.33
C ALA A 110 -14.20 1.86 1.16
N LEU A 111 -14.14 3.12 1.56
CA LEU A 111 -12.95 3.96 1.58
C LEU A 111 -12.76 4.55 2.96
N ALA A 112 -11.57 4.42 3.50
CA ALA A 112 -11.10 5.17 4.65
C ALA A 112 -9.91 6.03 4.25
N THR A 113 -9.80 7.22 4.83
CA THR A 113 -8.67 8.12 4.64
C THR A 113 -7.84 8.15 5.93
N LEU A 114 -6.53 7.94 5.80
CA LEU A 114 -5.58 8.07 6.89
C LEU A 114 -4.72 9.30 6.68
N ASN A 115 -4.50 10.06 7.74
CA ASN A 115 -3.59 11.21 7.75
C ASN A 115 -2.11 10.77 7.80
N ILE A 116 -1.20 11.73 7.77
CA ILE A 116 0.25 11.49 7.82
C ILE A 116 0.71 10.79 9.11
N ASP A 117 -0.12 10.78 10.14
CA ASP A 117 0.14 10.06 11.38
C ASP A 117 -0.37 8.61 11.36
N GLY A 118 -1.00 8.18 10.27
CA GLY A 118 -1.61 6.87 10.14
C GLY A 118 -2.90 6.71 10.93
N GLN A 119 -3.51 7.81 11.32
CA GLN A 119 -4.80 7.85 12.02
C GLN A 119 -5.94 8.09 11.04
N LEU A 120 -7.09 7.51 11.34
CA LEU A 120 -8.30 7.72 10.55
C LEU A 120 -8.67 9.21 10.52
N ASN A 121 -8.89 9.72 9.31
CA ASN A 121 -9.32 11.09 9.06
C ASN A 121 -10.75 11.09 8.53
N GLY A 122 -11.69 11.37 9.39
CA GLY A 122 -13.12 11.26 9.09
C GLY A 122 -13.66 9.83 9.17
N GLU A 123 -14.95 9.66 8.92
CA GLU A 123 -15.60 8.36 8.93
C GLU A 123 -15.37 7.63 7.59
N PRO A 124 -15.21 6.30 7.60
CA PRO A 124 -15.19 5.51 6.36
C PRO A 124 -16.50 5.68 5.59
N ILE A 125 -16.40 5.78 4.27
CA ILE A 125 -17.55 5.92 3.38
C ILE A 125 -17.78 4.66 2.55
N ILE A 126 -19.04 4.26 2.38
CA ILE A 126 -19.41 3.18 1.47
C ILE A 126 -19.50 3.76 0.06
N LEU A 127 -18.69 3.22 -0.84
CA LEU A 127 -18.62 3.64 -2.24
C LEU A 127 -19.65 2.93 -3.10
N ASP A 128 -19.80 1.61 -2.90
CA ASP A 128 -20.73 0.78 -3.65
C ASP A 128 -21.05 -0.54 -2.91
N THR A 129 -22.06 -1.25 -3.42
CA THR A 129 -22.48 -2.55 -2.89
C THR A 129 -22.81 -3.52 -4.01
N ALA A 130 -22.49 -4.80 -3.78
CA ALA A 130 -22.92 -5.90 -4.63
C ALA A 130 -23.77 -6.89 -3.83
N GLN A 131 -24.96 -7.19 -4.33
CA GLN A 131 -25.93 -8.06 -3.64
C GLN A 131 -25.92 -9.48 -4.21
N ASN A 132 -26.58 -10.39 -3.49
CA ASN A 132 -26.75 -11.79 -3.86
C ASN A 132 -25.44 -12.59 -3.96
N ILE A 133 -24.43 -12.19 -3.21
CA ILE A 133 -23.15 -12.88 -3.12
C ILE A 133 -23.25 -14.00 -2.10
N ARG A 134 -22.77 -15.19 -2.46
CA ARG A 134 -22.76 -16.34 -1.54
C ARG A 134 -21.99 -15.99 -0.27
N PRO A 135 -22.55 -16.21 0.93
CA PRO A 135 -21.84 -15.97 2.19
C PRO A 135 -20.54 -16.75 2.25
N GLY A 136 -19.46 -16.10 2.74
CA GLY A 136 -18.12 -16.68 2.82
C GLY A 136 -17.37 -16.76 1.48
N SER A 137 -17.94 -16.22 0.39
CA SER A 137 -17.21 -16.04 -0.85
C SER A 137 -16.06 -15.06 -0.65
N ARG A 138 -14.86 -15.45 -1.10
CA ARG A 138 -13.66 -14.57 -1.07
C ARG A 138 -13.40 -13.93 -2.44
N VAL A 139 -14.44 -13.75 -3.23
CA VAL A 139 -14.30 -13.20 -4.60
C VAL A 139 -14.03 -11.71 -4.53
N LYS A 140 -12.99 -11.26 -5.21
CA LYS A 140 -12.76 -9.83 -5.46
C LYS A 140 -13.82 -9.34 -6.45
N ILE A 141 -14.76 -8.53 -5.96
CA ILE A 141 -15.84 -7.97 -6.78
C ILE A 141 -15.46 -6.58 -7.29
N PHE A 142 -14.91 -5.75 -6.41
CA PHE A 142 -14.50 -4.40 -6.74
C PHE A 142 -13.01 -4.36 -7.01
N ASN A 143 -12.65 -3.69 -8.10
CA ASN A 143 -11.28 -3.53 -8.54
C ASN A 143 -10.98 -2.03 -8.67
N LEU A 144 -9.71 -1.68 -8.48
CA LEU A 144 -9.23 -0.31 -8.65
C LEU A 144 -8.24 -0.24 -9.80
N ILE A 145 -8.32 0.85 -10.55
CA ILE A 145 -7.31 1.24 -11.53
C ILE A 145 -6.96 2.69 -11.25
N GLU A 146 -5.70 2.96 -11.14
CA GLU A 146 -5.15 4.31 -11.04
C GLU A 146 -4.76 4.81 -12.43
N SER A 147 -5.04 6.10 -12.72
CA SER A 147 -4.58 6.72 -13.96
C SER A 147 -3.06 6.93 -13.95
N ASP A 148 -2.43 6.95 -15.12
CA ASP A 148 -0.97 7.09 -15.27
C ASP A 148 -0.44 8.39 -14.66
N ASP A 149 -1.25 9.45 -14.66
CA ASP A 149 -0.93 10.73 -14.03
C ASP A 149 -1.15 10.73 -12.50
N HIS A 150 -1.57 9.60 -11.94
CA HIS A 150 -1.91 9.45 -10.53
C HIS A 150 -2.95 10.45 -9.99
N GLN A 151 -3.77 11.06 -10.86
CA GLN A 151 -4.78 12.06 -10.45
C GLN A 151 -6.14 11.45 -10.22
N LYS A 152 -6.41 10.28 -10.81
CA LYS A 152 -7.73 9.66 -10.79
C LYS A 152 -7.64 8.21 -10.36
N ILE A 153 -8.67 7.75 -9.68
CA ILE A 153 -8.87 6.34 -9.35
C ILE A 153 -10.23 5.93 -9.91
N LEU A 154 -10.23 4.87 -10.67
CA LEU A 154 -11.42 4.22 -11.18
C LEU A 154 -11.71 2.99 -10.33
N MET A 155 -12.88 2.90 -9.72
CA MET A 155 -13.39 1.69 -9.13
C MET A 155 -14.42 1.06 -10.08
N PHE A 156 -14.30 -0.23 -10.32
CA PHE A 156 -15.25 -0.98 -11.13
C PHE A 156 -15.57 -2.32 -10.51
N SER A 157 -16.76 -2.83 -10.78
CA SER A 157 -17.18 -4.15 -10.36
C SER A 157 -17.43 -5.04 -11.56
N VAL A 158 -17.01 -6.32 -11.45
CA VAL A 158 -17.27 -7.34 -12.45
C VAL A 158 -18.33 -8.28 -11.89
N ASN A 159 -19.50 -8.32 -12.52
CA ASN A 159 -20.56 -9.25 -12.14
C ASN A 159 -20.34 -10.57 -12.88
N THR A 160 -19.87 -11.59 -12.15
CA THR A 160 -19.60 -12.92 -12.71
C THR A 160 -20.85 -13.79 -12.91
N SER A 161 -22.00 -13.41 -12.34
CA SER A 161 -23.25 -14.16 -12.49
C SER A 161 -23.96 -13.88 -13.81
N ASN A 162 -23.58 -12.86 -14.55
CA ASN A 162 -24.03 -12.60 -15.91
C ASN A 162 -22.87 -12.02 -16.73
N PRO A 163 -22.12 -12.86 -17.46
CA PRO A 163 -20.96 -12.41 -18.25
C PRO A 163 -21.31 -11.40 -19.35
N ALA A 164 -22.59 -11.21 -19.68
CA ALA A 164 -23.02 -10.19 -20.62
C ALA A 164 -23.24 -8.80 -19.99
N SER A 165 -23.10 -8.65 -18.68
CA SER A 165 -23.30 -7.36 -17.99
C SER A 165 -22.10 -7.00 -17.12
N ILE A 166 -21.08 -6.40 -17.72
CA ILE A 166 -20.04 -5.67 -16.97
C ILE A 166 -20.65 -4.34 -16.57
N LYS A 167 -20.94 -4.16 -15.28
CA LYS A 167 -21.32 -2.85 -14.74
C LYS A 167 -20.06 -2.10 -14.35
N ILE A 168 -19.69 -1.13 -15.17
CA ILE A 168 -18.63 -0.18 -14.83
C ILE A 168 -19.30 0.96 -14.07
N LYS A 169 -19.00 1.08 -12.78
CA LYS A 169 -19.31 2.28 -11.99
C LYS A 169 -18.02 3.05 -11.79
N THR A 170 -17.98 4.24 -12.37
CA THR A 170 -16.83 5.15 -12.23
C THR A 170 -17.01 6.03 -11.01
N ALA A 171 -16.15 5.87 -10.01
CA ALA A 171 -15.96 6.91 -9.01
C ALA A 171 -14.74 7.74 -9.42
N VAL A 172 -14.97 8.95 -9.92
CA VAL A 172 -13.90 9.89 -10.23
C VAL A 172 -13.64 10.72 -8.98
N TRP A 173 -12.51 10.49 -8.33
CA TRP A 173 -12.01 11.38 -7.28
C TRP A 173 -11.30 12.55 -7.93
N LYS A 174 -11.94 13.71 -7.92
CA LYS A 174 -11.26 14.98 -8.19
C LYS A 174 -10.69 15.50 -6.88
N LYS A 175 -9.42 15.78 -6.82
CA LYS A 175 -8.83 16.55 -5.73
C LYS A 175 -9.48 17.94 -5.77
N CYS A 176 -10.33 18.27 -4.79
CA CYS A 176 -10.72 19.66 -4.57
C CYS A 176 -9.48 20.39 -4.06
N TYR A 177 -8.84 21.16 -4.91
CA TYR A 177 -7.95 22.22 -4.46
C TYR A 177 -8.86 23.34 -3.97
N GLU A 178 -8.98 23.51 -2.67
CA GLU A 178 -9.38 24.81 -2.12
C GLU A 178 -8.17 25.73 -2.27
N TYR A 179 -8.37 26.83 -3.02
CA TYR A 179 -7.45 27.94 -3.11
C TYR A 179 -7.61 28.84 -1.89
#